data_4628f9b907f6f6dd310d2e48e4cc8f48
#
_entry.id   4628f9b907f6f6dd310d2e48e4cc8f48
#
_cell.length_a   1.000
_cell.length_b   1.000
_cell.length_c   1.000
_cell.angle_alpha   90.00
_cell.angle_beta   90.00
_cell.angle_gamma   90.00
#
_symmetry.space_group_name_H-M   'P 1'
#
loop_
_entity.id
_entity.type
_entity.pdbx_description
1 polymer ?
#
loop_
_entity_poly.entity_id
_entity_poly.type
_entity_poly.pdbx_seq_one_letter_code
_entity_poly.pdbx_strand_id
1 'polypeptide(L)'
;MVERRLRSVAILAIAVAAVGPVFIADHSALGQAAPGNYGGAISLGGHGWSSFEGAPATPGREANQLEFSFRGGVATDYIYRGTTLSDHKPAAGGAIEATFGALYAGFAIASVRLPTQPTAEMTFIAGARRTIGDVDLDFGVSYFAYPGEISGTDTDYWQAAIRADKRINEVFRVAGGFAYSPNVSNTGAWSWYAAGGVGFDVPSRFLPADIGVSFTGGAGYSWFGNQSPELGGFPLPAYWNWQAGVTLTYKVFNLDLRYYDTNLSKEDCFVLTGDPNARPGGAINFITNPEGLTSRWCSAALVAKVSFALN
;
A
#
# COMPACT_ATOMS: atom_id res chain seq x y z
N MET A 1 -1.38 21.57 30.35
CA MET A 1 -1.64 20.38 29.51
C MET A 1 -2.13 20.73 28.09
N VAL A 2 -2.34 22.01 27.78
CA VAL A 2 -2.85 22.50 26.47
C VAL A 2 -1.72 22.91 25.51
N GLU A 3 -0.56 23.30 25.99
CA GLU A 3 0.54 23.81 25.14
C GLU A 3 1.34 22.73 24.36
N ARG A 4 1.23 21.45 24.71
CA ARG A 4 1.93 20.38 23.95
C ARG A 4 1.23 19.95 22.66
N ARG A 5 -0.07 20.23 22.51
CA ARG A 5 -0.82 19.84 21.28
C ARG A 5 -0.62 20.77 20.09
N LEU A 6 -0.15 21.99 20.32
CA LEU A 6 0.07 22.97 19.25
C LEU A 6 1.42 22.83 18.54
N ARG A 7 2.41 22.19 19.17
CA ARG A 7 3.75 21.99 18.54
C ARG A 7 3.80 20.87 17.50
N SER A 8 2.96 19.85 17.63
CA SER A 8 2.95 18.70 16.71
C SER A 8 2.24 19.00 15.38
N VAL A 9 1.31 19.97 15.36
CA VAL A 9 0.61 20.38 14.14
C VAL A 9 1.46 21.28 13.26
N ALA A 10 2.38 22.05 13.88
CA ALA A 10 3.25 22.99 13.15
C ALA A 10 4.35 22.29 12.33
N ILE A 11 4.81 21.10 12.75
CA ILE A 11 5.89 20.37 12.05
C ILE A 11 5.35 19.70 10.75
N LEU A 12 4.11 19.25 10.74
CA LEU A 12 3.50 18.67 9.53
C LEU A 12 3.15 19.73 8.48
N ALA A 13 2.79 20.94 8.90
CA ALA A 13 2.53 22.07 8.01
C ALA A 13 3.80 22.61 7.33
N ILE A 14 4.96 22.53 7.99
CA ILE A 14 6.25 22.99 7.44
C ILE A 14 6.78 22.05 6.36
N ALA A 15 6.54 20.74 6.45
CA ALA A 15 6.95 19.78 5.41
C ALA A 15 6.17 19.95 4.10
N VAL A 16 4.93 20.44 4.14
CA VAL A 16 4.13 20.72 2.93
C VAL A 16 4.42 22.11 2.37
N ALA A 17 4.83 23.07 3.19
CA ALA A 17 5.15 24.45 2.76
C ALA A 17 6.58 24.59 2.22
N ALA A 18 7.49 23.66 2.48
CA ALA A 18 8.87 23.68 1.96
C ALA A 18 9.01 23.17 0.50
N VAL A 19 7.93 22.71 -0.13
CA VAL A 19 7.86 22.42 -1.57
C VAL A 19 7.20 23.60 -2.32
N GLY A 20 7.44 24.81 -1.89
CA GLY A 20 7.16 26.05 -2.59
C GLY A 20 8.20 26.31 -3.70
N PRO A 21 7.94 27.17 -4.68
CA PRO A 21 8.32 27.07 -6.07
C PRO A 21 9.80 27.30 -6.32
N VAL A 22 10.57 26.25 -6.47
CA VAL A 22 11.95 26.28 -7.01
C VAL A 22 12.04 25.29 -8.17
N PHE A 23 11.18 25.41 -9.17
CA PHE A 23 11.38 24.70 -10.44
C PHE A 23 10.94 25.57 -11.62
N ILE A 24 11.69 26.64 -11.85
CA ILE A 24 11.91 27.16 -13.19
C ILE A 24 13.41 27.02 -13.43
N ALA A 25 13.87 25.86 -13.86
CA ALA A 25 15.18 25.66 -14.42
C ALA A 25 15.06 24.58 -15.51
N ASP A 26 15.22 25.06 -16.73
CA ASP A 26 15.69 24.41 -17.94
C ASP A 26 15.11 23.01 -18.28
N HIS A 27 14.10 23.01 -19.15
CA HIS A 27 13.45 21.82 -19.70
C HIS A 27 14.31 20.99 -20.68
N SER A 28 15.60 21.18 -20.76
CA SER A 28 16.47 20.53 -21.76
C SER A 28 17.22 19.29 -21.29
N ALA A 29 17.08 18.87 -20.01
CA ALA A 29 17.79 17.70 -19.46
C ALA A 29 16.89 16.60 -18.86
N LEU A 30 15.56 16.76 -18.91
CA LEU A 30 14.66 15.66 -18.60
C LEU A 30 14.45 14.87 -19.87
N GLY A 31 15.21 13.77 -20.00
CA GLY A 31 14.96 12.78 -21.04
C GLY A 31 13.48 12.48 -21.09
N GLN A 32 12.86 12.66 -22.27
CA GLN A 32 11.47 12.34 -22.51
C GLN A 32 11.22 10.90 -22.05
N ALA A 33 10.64 10.73 -20.87
CA ALA A 33 10.04 9.46 -20.51
C ALA A 33 8.99 9.17 -21.59
N ALA A 34 9.17 8.08 -22.32
CA ALA A 34 8.24 7.69 -23.38
C ALA A 34 6.82 7.70 -22.82
N PRO A 35 5.85 8.36 -23.47
CA PRO A 35 4.47 8.33 -23.03
C PRO A 35 3.97 6.88 -23.13
N GLY A 36 3.78 6.23 -22.01
CA GLY A 36 3.28 4.85 -21.98
C GLY A 36 3.60 4.02 -20.74
N ASN A 37 4.46 4.48 -19.84
CA ASN A 37 4.89 3.64 -18.70
C ASN A 37 4.19 3.92 -17.35
N TYR A 38 3.18 4.77 -17.31
CA TYR A 38 2.44 5.06 -16.09
C TYR A 38 1.04 4.40 -16.05
N GLY A 39 0.90 3.25 -16.69
CA GLY A 39 -0.27 2.42 -16.46
C GLY A 39 -0.34 2.07 -14.97
N GLY A 40 -1.45 2.40 -14.29
CA GLY A 40 -1.62 2.19 -12.85
C GLY A 40 -1.14 0.79 -12.47
N ALA A 41 -0.20 0.69 -11.54
CA ALA A 41 0.31 -0.59 -11.11
C ALA A 41 -0.85 -1.47 -10.63
N ILE A 42 -0.85 -2.75 -10.98
CA ILE A 42 -1.85 -3.68 -10.46
C ILE A 42 -1.58 -3.79 -8.97
N SER A 43 -2.50 -3.25 -8.14
CA SER A 43 -2.38 -3.37 -6.70
C SER A 43 -2.60 -4.83 -6.31
N LEU A 44 -1.59 -5.47 -5.76
CA LEU A 44 -1.68 -6.82 -5.21
C LEU A 44 -1.91 -6.79 -3.70
N GLY A 45 -2.63 -5.79 -3.19
CA GLY A 45 -2.92 -5.65 -1.76
C GLY A 45 -1.70 -5.22 -0.94
N GLY A 46 -0.70 -4.61 -1.57
CA GLY A 46 0.40 -3.95 -0.87
C GLY A 46 -0.05 -2.62 -0.27
N HIS A 47 0.71 -2.10 0.70
CA HIS A 47 0.50 -0.75 1.22
C HIS A 47 0.56 0.25 0.06
N GLY A 48 -0.50 1.02 -0.15
CA GLY A 48 -0.66 1.92 -1.30
C GLY A 48 0.37 3.06 -1.38
N TRP A 49 1.32 3.11 -0.47
CA TRP A 49 2.42 4.06 -0.41
C TRP A 49 3.80 3.39 -0.52
N SER A 50 3.90 2.06 -0.29
CA SER A 50 5.15 1.31 -0.40
C SER A 50 5.40 0.87 -1.84
N SER A 51 6.67 0.60 -2.15
CA SER A 51 7.20 0.32 -3.49
C SER A 51 6.72 -0.98 -4.14
N PHE A 52 5.88 -1.80 -3.47
CA PHE A 52 5.27 -2.96 -4.13
C PHE A 52 4.30 -2.58 -5.26
N GLU A 53 3.88 -1.33 -5.34
CA GLU A 53 3.30 -0.73 -6.54
C GLU A 53 4.41 -0.08 -7.40
N GLY A 54 5.61 -0.65 -7.40
CA GLY A 54 6.80 -0.13 -8.04
C GLY A 54 6.60 0.19 -9.51
N ALA A 55 7.27 1.25 -9.96
CA ALA A 55 7.47 1.47 -11.37
C ALA A 55 8.07 0.19 -11.98
N PRO A 56 7.59 -0.29 -13.15
CA PRO A 56 8.20 -1.41 -13.82
C PRO A 56 9.70 -1.15 -14.00
N ALA A 57 10.52 -2.20 -13.84
CA ALA A 57 11.94 -2.11 -14.16
C ALA A 57 12.05 -1.54 -15.59
N THR A 58 12.68 -0.38 -15.72
CA THR A 58 12.84 0.24 -17.04
C THR A 58 13.92 -0.54 -17.78
N PRO A 59 13.61 -1.27 -18.87
CA PRO A 59 14.61 -1.97 -19.64
C PRO A 59 15.57 -0.94 -20.25
N GLY A 60 16.89 -1.07 -20.01
CA GLY A 60 17.92 -0.26 -20.65
C GLY A 60 18.54 0.84 -19.79
N ARG A 61 18.24 0.89 -18.47
CA ARG A 61 18.96 1.80 -17.55
C ARG A 61 20.42 1.37 -17.38
N GLU A 62 21.33 2.34 -17.39
CA GLU A 62 22.75 2.07 -17.14
C GLU A 62 22.92 1.48 -15.72
N ALA A 63 23.54 0.32 -15.63
CA ALA A 63 23.63 -0.52 -14.41
C ALA A 63 24.38 0.14 -13.22
N ASN A 64 24.93 1.35 -13.39
CA ASN A 64 25.86 1.98 -12.45
C ASN A 64 25.47 3.41 -12.04
N GLN A 65 24.22 3.82 -12.20
CA GLN A 65 23.74 5.13 -11.74
C GLN A 65 22.80 4.96 -10.55
N LEU A 66 22.99 5.81 -9.54
CA LEU A 66 22.07 5.93 -8.40
C LEU A 66 20.93 6.86 -8.83
N GLU A 67 19.70 6.36 -8.73
CA GLU A 67 18.51 7.11 -9.10
C GLU A 67 17.57 7.21 -7.89
N PHE A 68 16.86 8.33 -7.79
CA PHE A 68 15.89 8.57 -6.74
C PHE A 68 14.50 8.77 -7.34
N SER A 69 13.51 8.17 -6.71
CA SER A 69 12.11 8.44 -7.01
C SER A 69 11.37 8.91 -5.76
N PHE A 70 10.43 9.83 -5.97
CA PHE A 70 9.60 10.42 -4.91
C PHE A 70 8.14 10.23 -5.26
N ARG A 71 7.34 9.82 -4.29
CA ARG A 71 5.89 9.66 -4.46
C ARG A 71 5.18 10.26 -3.27
N GLY A 72 3.99 10.82 -3.50
CA GLY A 72 3.17 11.33 -2.42
C GLY A 72 1.74 11.53 -2.86
N GLY A 73 0.83 11.66 -1.90
CA GLY A 73 -0.56 11.90 -2.21
C GLY A 73 -1.49 11.83 -1.00
N VAL A 74 -2.77 11.90 -1.31
CA VAL A 74 -3.87 11.83 -0.35
C VAL A 74 -4.95 10.89 -0.87
N ALA A 75 -5.62 10.22 0.04
CA ALA A 75 -6.73 9.31 -0.27
C ALA A 75 -7.89 9.53 0.71
N THR A 76 -9.10 9.20 0.29
CA THR A 76 -10.28 9.26 1.17
C THR A 76 -10.26 8.18 2.25
N ASP A 77 -9.51 7.09 2.02
CA ASP A 77 -9.28 6.01 2.97
C ASP A 77 -7.94 5.33 2.63
N TYR A 78 -7.28 4.72 3.60
CA TYR A 78 -6.09 3.91 3.43
C TYR A 78 -6.41 2.45 3.61
N ILE A 79 -6.54 1.71 2.50
CA ILE A 79 -6.90 0.29 2.50
C ILE A 79 -5.67 -0.58 2.28
N TYR A 80 -5.50 -1.59 3.13
CA TYR A 80 -4.51 -2.66 3.01
C TYR A 80 -5.19 -4.03 3.01
N ARG A 81 -5.07 -4.77 1.92
CA ARG A 81 -5.69 -6.10 1.76
C ARG A 81 -7.19 -6.12 2.10
N GLY A 82 -7.90 -5.06 1.67
CA GLY A 82 -9.33 -4.92 1.91
C GLY A 82 -9.73 -4.38 3.29
N THR A 83 -8.77 -4.09 4.17
CA THR A 83 -8.99 -3.56 5.52
C THR A 83 -8.53 -2.11 5.60
N THR A 84 -9.32 -1.21 6.18
CA THR A 84 -8.90 0.17 6.42
C THR A 84 -7.83 0.24 7.49
N LEU A 85 -6.79 1.03 7.26
CA LEU A 85 -5.79 1.41 8.26
C LEU A 85 -5.99 2.85 8.75
N SER A 86 -6.98 3.58 8.22
CA SER A 86 -7.27 4.96 8.59
C SER A 86 -8.68 5.17 9.17
N ASP A 87 -9.37 4.11 9.59
CA ASP A 87 -10.74 4.15 10.14
C ASP A 87 -11.73 4.82 9.19
N HIS A 88 -11.66 4.50 7.88
CA HIS A 88 -12.44 5.11 6.79
C HIS A 88 -12.33 6.65 6.77
N LYS A 89 -11.20 7.21 7.22
CA LYS A 89 -10.92 8.64 7.20
C LYS A 89 -9.84 8.95 6.17
N PRO A 90 -9.80 10.21 5.69
CA PRO A 90 -8.73 10.64 4.80
C PRO A 90 -7.35 10.38 5.39
N ALA A 91 -6.46 9.90 4.51
CA ALA A 91 -5.08 9.62 4.81
C ALA A 91 -4.15 10.29 3.81
N ALA A 92 -2.95 10.62 4.25
CA ALA A 92 -1.87 11.15 3.44
C ALA A 92 -0.63 10.29 3.62
N GLY A 93 0.20 10.23 2.59
CA GLY A 93 1.47 9.52 2.68
C GLY A 93 2.44 9.92 1.59
N GLY A 94 3.66 9.40 1.72
CA GLY A 94 4.72 9.62 0.73
C GLY A 94 5.82 8.59 0.88
N ALA A 95 6.63 8.46 -0.16
CA ALA A 95 7.76 7.55 -0.20
C ALA A 95 8.92 8.14 -0.99
N ILE A 96 10.12 7.73 -0.62
CA ILE A 96 11.35 7.92 -1.36
C ILE A 96 11.99 6.56 -1.60
N GLU A 97 12.51 6.34 -2.80
CA GLU A 97 13.24 5.12 -3.15
C GLU A 97 14.52 5.49 -3.88
N ALA A 98 15.62 4.86 -3.50
CA ALA A 98 16.90 4.88 -4.19
C ALA A 98 17.10 3.56 -4.91
N THR A 99 17.47 3.60 -6.19
CA THR A 99 17.72 2.43 -7.03
C THR A 99 19.15 2.48 -7.57
N PHE A 100 19.86 1.35 -7.50
CA PHE A 100 21.20 1.17 -8.08
C PHE A 100 21.27 -0.18 -8.81
N GLY A 101 21.27 -0.13 -10.14
CA GLY A 101 21.17 -1.33 -10.95
C GLY A 101 19.88 -2.11 -10.68
N ALA A 102 20.02 -3.35 -10.23
CA ALA A 102 18.89 -4.20 -9.85
C ALA A 102 18.40 -3.96 -8.41
N LEU A 103 19.20 -3.34 -7.56
CA LEU A 103 18.93 -3.17 -6.13
C LEU A 103 18.15 -1.88 -5.87
N TYR A 104 17.30 -1.91 -4.87
CA TYR A 104 16.61 -0.72 -4.36
C TYR A 104 16.51 -0.73 -2.84
N ALA A 105 16.43 0.46 -2.27
CA ALA A 105 16.07 0.67 -0.89
C ALA A 105 15.20 1.93 -0.79
N GLY A 106 14.27 1.95 0.15
CA GLY A 106 13.35 3.07 0.28
C GLY A 106 12.72 3.19 1.64
N PHE A 107 12.03 4.31 1.82
CA PHE A 107 11.29 4.65 3.01
C PHE A 107 9.94 5.22 2.60
N ALA A 108 8.88 4.81 3.32
CA ALA A 108 7.55 5.38 3.17
C ALA A 108 6.98 5.77 4.53
N ILE A 109 6.09 6.75 4.53
CA ILE A 109 5.34 7.16 5.70
C ILE A 109 3.88 7.40 5.30
N ALA A 110 2.95 6.95 6.15
CA ALA A 110 1.52 7.17 5.96
C ALA A 110 0.83 7.49 7.28
N SER A 111 -0.20 8.32 7.20
CA SER A 111 -1.08 8.55 8.34
C SER A 111 -2.02 7.35 8.53
N VAL A 112 -2.13 6.86 9.76
CA VAL A 112 -2.96 5.72 10.13
C VAL A 112 -3.80 6.03 11.36
N ARG A 113 -4.82 5.19 11.62
CA ARG A 113 -5.70 5.23 12.80
C ARG A 113 -5.95 3.80 13.26
N LEU A 114 -4.97 3.23 13.95
CA LEU A 114 -5.00 1.85 14.42
C LEU A 114 -5.40 1.77 15.90
N PRO A 115 -5.79 0.60 16.43
CA PRO A 115 -6.16 0.42 17.83
C PRO A 115 -5.05 0.83 18.81
N THR A 116 -3.79 0.62 18.42
CA THR A 116 -2.59 0.95 19.20
C THR A 116 -2.20 2.43 19.14
N GLN A 117 -2.94 3.24 18.35
CA GLN A 117 -2.81 4.69 18.22
C GLN A 117 -1.40 5.19 17.83
N PRO A 118 -0.72 4.59 16.88
CA PRO A 118 0.58 5.10 16.43
C PRO A 118 0.45 6.49 15.80
N THR A 119 1.55 7.23 15.81
CA THR A 119 1.60 8.55 15.16
C THR A 119 1.54 8.44 13.64
N ALA A 120 2.13 7.38 13.08
CA ALA A 120 2.18 7.08 11.65
C ALA A 120 2.55 5.61 11.44
N GLU A 121 2.34 5.10 10.24
CA GLU A 121 3.02 3.92 9.73
C GLU A 121 4.28 4.38 9.01
N MET A 122 5.41 3.80 9.36
CA MET A 122 6.70 3.94 8.68
C MET A 122 7.07 2.60 8.04
N THR A 123 7.43 2.60 6.77
CA THR A 123 7.84 1.39 6.07
C THR A 123 9.24 1.56 5.52
N PHE A 124 10.16 0.70 5.93
CA PHE A 124 11.50 0.56 5.36
C PHE A 124 11.48 -0.62 4.41
N ILE A 125 11.99 -0.41 3.19
CA ILE A 125 11.98 -1.41 2.14
C ILE A 125 13.37 -1.58 1.55
N ALA A 126 13.69 -2.80 1.16
CA ALA A 126 14.86 -3.10 0.35
C ALA A 126 14.59 -4.33 -0.51
N GLY A 127 15.20 -4.39 -1.69
CA GLY A 127 14.98 -5.51 -2.57
C GLY A 127 15.79 -5.47 -3.86
N ALA A 128 15.38 -6.33 -4.78
CA ALA A 128 15.98 -6.43 -6.11
C ALA A 128 14.89 -6.64 -7.16
N ARG A 129 15.00 -5.90 -8.28
CA ARG A 129 14.15 -6.02 -9.47
C ARG A 129 14.96 -6.53 -10.63
N ARG A 130 14.40 -7.47 -11.38
CA ARG A 130 15.03 -8.01 -12.57
C ARG A 130 14.00 -8.44 -13.59
N THR A 131 14.24 -8.10 -14.84
CA THR A 131 13.47 -8.63 -15.97
C THR A 131 14.12 -9.92 -16.47
N ILE A 132 13.34 -11.00 -16.57
CA ILE A 132 13.76 -12.29 -17.13
C ILE A 132 12.83 -12.61 -18.30
N GLY A 133 13.36 -12.55 -19.51
CA GLY A 133 12.55 -12.59 -20.72
C GLY A 133 11.62 -11.38 -20.79
N ASP A 134 10.32 -11.61 -20.71
CA ASP A 134 9.25 -10.60 -20.72
C ASP A 134 8.50 -10.52 -19.39
N VAL A 135 9.09 -11.04 -18.32
CA VAL A 135 8.54 -11.03 -16.96
C VAL A 135 9.42 -10.16 -16.06
N ASP A 136 8.82 -9.16 -15.45
CA ASP A 136 9.46 -8.34 -14.42
C ASP A 136 9.26 -8.99 -13.06
N LEU A 137 10.36 -9.28 -12.37
CA LEU A 137 10.40 -9.88 -11.03
C LEU A 137 10.85 -8.85 -10.02
N ASP A 138 10.19 -8.82 -8.87
CA ASP A 138 10.55 -8.00 -7.71
C ASP A 138 10.62 -8.91 -6.46
N PHE A 139 11.76 -8.89 -5.78
CA PHE A 139 12.00 -9.56 -4.51
C PHE A 139 12.29 -8.48 -3.47
N GLY A 140 11.48 -8.40 -2.45
CA GLY A 140 11.64 -7.35 -1.44
C GLY A 140 11.38 -7.81 -0.02
N VAL A 141 11.96 -7.07 0.91
CA VAL A 141 11.68 -7.13 2.34
C VAL A 141 11.20 -5.77 2.79
N SER A 142 10.15 -5.75 3.59
CA SER A 142 9.59 -4.56 4.21
C SER A 142 9.59 -4.72 5.73
N TYR A 143 9.98 -3.66 6.44
CA TYR A 143 9.80 -3.54 7.88
C TYR A 143 8.80 -2.42 8.13
N PHE A 144 7.72 -2.75 8.84
CA PHE A 144 6.67 -1.85 9.22
C PHE A 144 6.86 -1.46 10.68
N ALA A 145 6.98 -0.15 10.92
CA ALA A 145 7.16 0.43 12.23
C ALA A 145 6.01 1.39 12.55
N TYR A 146 5.53 1.32 13.78
CA TYR A 146 4.38 2.09 14.27
C TYR A 146 4.76 2.96 15.47
N PRO A 147 5.54 4.04 15.27
CA PRO A 147 6.04 4.86 16.38
C PRO A 147 4.89 5.55 17.14
N GLY A 148 5.09 5.65 18.46
CA GLY A 148 4.17 6.39 19.33
C GLY A 148 2.92 5.61 19.73
N GLU A 149 2.94 4.30 19.58
CA GLU A 149 1.89 3.42 20.08
C GLU A 149 1.64 3.61 21.58
N ILE A 150 0.47 3.21 22.06
CA ILE A 150 0.16 3.22 23.51
C ILE A 150 1.15 2.35 24.26
N SER A 151 1.49 2.77 25.49
CA SER A 151 2.49 2.08 26.30
C SER A 151 2.14 0.61 26.51
N GLY A 152 3.12 -0.26 26.26
CA GLY A 152 2.97 -1.72 26.40
C GLY A 152 2.50 -2.43 25.14
N THR A 153 2.33 -1.72 24.03
CA THR A 153 2.09 -2.33 22.71
C THR A 153 3.29 -2.12 21.79
N ASP A 154 3.52 -3.09 20.93
CA ASP A 154 4.51 -3.08 19.86
C ASP A 154 3.93 -3.93 18.73
N THR A 155 3.54 -3.29 17.63
CA THR A 155 2.98 -3.97 16.45
C THR A 155 3.93 -3.94 15.26
N ASP A 156 5.19 -3.59 15.47
CA ASP A 156 6.22 -3.61 14.45
C ASP A 156 6.45 -5.02 13.91
N TYR A 157 6.63 -5.15 12.60
CA TYR A 157 6.88 -6.45 11.98
C TYR A 157 7.56 -6.33 10.62
N TRP A 158 8.08 -7.45 10.12
CA TRP A 158 8.64 -7.52 8.78
C TRP A 158 7.91 -8.52 7.89
N GLN A 159 8.02 -8.30 6.60
CA GLN A 159 7.44 -9.14 5.56
C GLN A 159 8.43 -9.28 4.40
N ALA A 160 8.61 -10.51 3.91
CA ALA A 160 9.26 -10.77 2.63
C ALA A 160 8.22 -11.01 1.54
N ALA A 161 8.49 -10.57 0.32
CA ALA A 161 7.57 -10.76 -0.79
C ALA A 161 8.29 -10.99 -2.12
N ILE A 162 7.60 -11.69 -3.01
CA ILE A 162 7.94 -11.83 -4.42
C ILE A 162 6.76 -11.40 -5.25
N ARG A 163 7.03 -10.68 -6.33
CA ARG A 163 6.05 -10.27 -7.32
C ARG A 163 6.58 -10.57 -8.72
N ALA A 164 5.67 -10.92 -9.60
CA ALA A 164 5.91 -11.05 -11.03
C ALA A 164 4.86 -10.25 -11.80
N ASP A 165 5.32 -9.45 -12.75
CA ASP A 165 4.49 -8.68 -13.68
C ASP A 165 4.84 -9.05 -15.11
N LYS A 166 3.82 -9.17 -15.96
CA LYS A 166 4.00 -9.41 -17.40
C LYS A 166 3.04 -8.56 -18.20
N ARG A 167 3.60 -7.81 -19.14
CA ARG A 167 2.83 -7.15 -20.19
C ARG A 167 2.57 -8.14 -21.32
N ILE A 168 1.33 -8.52 -21.52
CA ILE A 168 0.94 -9.48 -22.59
C ILE A 168 0.96 -8.81 -23.95
N ASN A 169 0.50 -7.55 -24.02
CA ASN A 169 0.52 -6.70 -25.21
C ASN A 169 0.38 -5.22 -24.81
N GLU A 170 0.16 -4.32 -25.76
CA GLU A 170 0.00 -2.87 -25.50
C GLU A 170 -1.15 -2.54 -24.53
N VAL A 171 -2.13 -3.44 -24.41
CA VAL A 171 -3.40 -3.20 -23.71
C VAL A 171 -3.47 -4.00 -22.42
N PHE A 172 -3.04 -5.26 -22.43
CA PHE A 172 -3.21 -6.18 -21.30
C PHE A 172 -1.92 -6.47 -20.57
N ARG A 173 -2.02 -6.50 -19.25
CA ARG A 173 -0.98 -6.96 -18.33
C ARG A 173 -1.56 -7.82 -17.23
N VAL A 174 -0.74 -8.68 -16.68
CA VAL A 174 -1.06 -9.56 -15.55
C VAL A 174 0.02 -9.43 -14.49
N ALA A 175 -0.37 -9.59 -13.23
CA ALA A 175 0.56 -9.63 -12.12
C ALA A 175 0.15 -10.68 -11.12
N GLY A 176 1.13 -11.21 -10.39
CA GLY A 176 0.91 -12.12 -9.28
C GLY A 176 2.01 -11.98 -8.23
N GLY A 177 1.74 -12.41 -7.01
CA GLY A 177 2.75 -12.34 -5.97
C GLY A 177 2.38 -13.08 -4.70
N PHE A 178 3.42 -13.28 -3.87
CA PHE A 178 3.32 -13.87 -2.55
C PHE A 178 4.04 -12.99 -1.54
N ALA A 179 3.52 -12.97 -0.30
CA ALA A 179 4.17 -12.34 0.81
C ALA A 179 4.10 -13.24 2.04
N TYR A 180 5.13 -13.17 2.88
CA TYR A 180 5.26 -13.93 4.12
C TYR A 180 5.75 -13.04 5.25
N SER A 181 5.10 -13.13 6.40
CA SER A 181 5.58 -12.58 7.66
C SER A 181 5.57 -13.70 8.72
N PRO A 182 6.66 -13.91 9.46
CA PRO A 182 6.68 -14.91 10.52
C PRO A 182 5.91 -14.50 11.77
N ASN A 183 5.69 -13.18 11.94
CA ASN A 183 5.07 -12.60 13.12
C ASN A 183 4.36 -11.30 12.72
N VAL A 184 3.18 -11.43 12.08
CA VAL A 184 2.44 -10.27 11.59
C VAL A 184 1.95 -9.41 12.75
N SER A 185 2.21 -8.10 12.66
CA SER A 185 1.83 -7.12 13.71
C SER A 185 2.23 -7.57 15.13
N ASN A 186 3.34 -8.29 15.24
CA ASN A 186 3.91 -8.82 16.49
C ASN A 186 2.91 -9.64 17.33
N THR A 187 1.96 -10.29 16.69
CA THR A 187 0.91 -11.08 17.35
C THR A 187 1.34 -12.51 17.68
N GLY A 188 2.52 -12.95 17.27
CA GLY A 188 2.96 -14.34 17.28
C GLY A 188 2.47 -15.16 16.09
N ALA A 189 1.47 -14.67 15.36
CA ALA A 189 0.93 -15.35 14.20
C ALA A 189 1.82 -15.13 12.96
N TRP A 190 2.14 -16.20 12.25
CA TRP A 190 2.66 -16.07 10.89
C TRP A 190 1.54 -15.66 9.93
N SER A 191 1.87 -15.02 8.83
CA SER A 191 0.94 -14.76 7.74
C SER A 191 1.54 -15.10 6.38
N TRP A 192 0.69 -15.66 5.49
CA TRP A 192 0.92 -15.77 4.06
C TRP A 192 -0.13 -14.97 3.31
N TYR A 193 0.28 -14.36 2.22
CA TYR A 193 -0.62 -13.68 1.30
C TYR A 193 -0.27 -14.06 -0.13
N ALA A 194 -1.27 -14.48 -0.90
CA ALA A 194 -1.14 -14.72 -2.33
C ALA A 194 -2.15 -13.85 -3.07
N ALA A 195 -1.72 -13.20 -4.14
CA ALA A 195 -2.61 -12.35 -4.94
C ALA A 195 -2.29 -12.44 -6.43
N GLY A 196 -3.30 -12.14 -7.23
CA GLY A 196 -3.19 -11.98 -8.67
C GLY A 196 -4.11 -10.90 -9.18
N GLY A 197 -3.76 -10.33 -10.33
CA GLY A 197 -4.54 -9.25 -10.92
C GLY A 197 -4.29 -9.10 -12.41
N VAL A 198 -5.18 -8.32 -13.03
CA VAL A 198 -5.13 -7.96 -14.44
C VAL A 198 -5.25 -6.46 -14.62
N GLY A 199 -4.65 -5.94 -15.68
CA GLY A 199 -4.74 -4.55 -16.05
C GLY A 199 -5.08 -4.40 -17.53
N PHE A 200 -5.86 -3.37 -17.82
CA PHE A 200 -6.22 -2.94 -19.17
C PHE A 200 -5.84 -1.47 -19.33
N ASP A 201 -4.90 -1.17 -20.21
CA ASP A 201 -4.46 0.18 -20.54
C ASP A 201 -5.16 0.65 -21.80
N VAL A 202 -5.84 1.80 -21.76
CA VAL A 202 -6.46 2.40 -22.95
C VAL A 202 -5.34 2.88 -23.88
N PRO A 203 -5.28 2.41 -25.14
CA PRO A 203 -4.23 2.82 -26.06
C PRO A 203 -4.19 4.35 -26.27
N SER A 204 -3.00 4.92 -26.23
CA SER A 204 -2.76 6.38 -26.33
C SER A 204 -3.38 7.04 -27.56
N ARG A 205 -3.54 6.30 -28.66
CA ARG A 205 -4.20 6.78 -29.89
C ARG A 205 -5.68 7.19 -29.71
N PHE A 206 -6.31 6.77 -28.61
CA PHE A 206 -7.69 7.12 -28.25
C PHE A 206 -7.79 8.22 -27.19
N LEU A 207 -6.65 8.71 -26.69
CA LEU A 207 -6.59 9.65 -25.58
C LEU A 207 -5.93 10.96 -26.01
N PRO A 208 -6.25 12.09 -25.39
CA PRO A 208 -5.48 13.32 -25.56
C PRO A 208 -4.03 13.13 -25.11
N ALA A 209 -3.14 13.98 -25.62
CA ALA A 209 -1.74 13.97 -25.22
C ALA A 209 -1.59 14.11 -23.69
N ASP A 210 -0.60 13.44 -23.11
CA ASP A 210 -0.28 13.42 -21.69
C ASP A 210 -1.35 12.77 -20.77
N ILE A 211 -2.43 12.22 -21.33
CA ILE A 211 -3.46 11.51 -20.55
C ILE A 211 -3.30 10.00 -20.72
N GLY A 212 -3.28 9.28 -19.60
CA GLY A 212 -3.37 7.83 -19.52
C GLY A 212 -4.63 7.40 -18.79
N VAL A 213 -5.25 6.31 -19.22
CA VAL A 213 -6.37 5.67 -18.53
C VAL A 213 -6.09 4.18 -18.43
N SER A 214 -6.16 3.65 -17.24
CA SER A 214 -6.03 2.21 -17.01
C SER A 214 -7.12 1.69 -16.09
N PHE A 215 -7.61 0.49 -16.38
CA PHE A 215 -8.52 -0.27 -15.53
C PHE A 215 -7.74 -1.43 -14.94
N THR A 216 -7.86 -1.65 -13.64
CA THR A 216 -7.17 -2.75 -12.98
C THR A 216 -8.11 -3.44 -12.01
N GLY A 217 -7.93 -4.75 -11.85
CA GLY A 217 -8.63 -5.54 -10.88
C GLY A 217 -7.77 -6.69 -10.38
N GLY A 218 -8.01 -7.12 -9.15
CA GLY A 218 -7.26 -8.22 -8.55
C GLY A 218 -7.96 -8.77 -7.34
N ALA A 219 -7.51 -9.96 -6.94
CA ALA A 219 -7.95 -10.63 -5.72
C ALA A 219 -6.75 -11.27 -5.03
N GLY A 220 -6.86 -11.40 -3.71
CA GLY A 220 -5.86 -12.06 -2.90
C GLY A 220 -6.48 -12.84 -1.75
N TYR A 221 -5.70 -13.73 -1.19
CA TYR A 221 -6.08 -14.53 -0.03
C TYR A 221 -5.01 -14.44 1.04
N SER A 222 -5.44 -14.21 2.27
CA SER A 222 -4.60 -14.15 3.47
C SER A 222 -4.81 -15.39 4.33
N TRP A 223 -3.70 -16.03 4.72
CA TRP A 223 -3.67 -17.11 5.71
C TRP A 223 -2.90 -16.62 6.93
N PHE A 224 -3.32 -17.09 8.10
CA PHE A 224 -2.66 -16.74 9.35
C PHE A 224 -2.48 -17.98 10.23
N GLY A 225 -1.44 -17.94 11.07
CA GLY A 225 -1.25 -18.85 12.18
C GLY A 225 -2.04 -18.46 13.41
N ASN A 226 -1.74 -19.15 14.50
CA ASN A 226 -2.27 -18.80 15.81
C ASN A 226 -1.49 -17.61 16.37
N GLN A 227 -2.19 -16.75 17.08
CA GLN A 227 -1.56 -15.74 17.94
C GLN A 227 -0.78 -16.41 19.08
N SER A 228 0.10 -15.64 19.72
CA SER A 228 0.77 -16.09 20.93
C SER A 228 -0.22 -16.38 22.05
N PRO A 229 0.10 -17.27 23.01
CA PRO A 229 -0.78 -17.58 24.14
C PRO A 229 -1.17 -16.35 24.97
N GLU A 230 -0.30 -15.35 25.06
CA GLU A 230 -0.55 -14.09 25.76
C GLU A 230 -1.67 -13.26 25.12
N LEU A 231 -1.89 -13.44 23.82
CA LEU A 231 -2.96 -12.80 23.04
C LEU A 231 -4.16 -13.73 22.80
N GLY A 232 -4.24 -14.85 23.55
CA GLY A 232 -5.35 -15.78 23.49
C GLY A 232 -5.10 -17.06 22.71
N GLY A 233 -4.02 -17.18 21.94
CA GLY A 233 -3.58 -18.42 21.29
C GLY A 233 -4.48 -18.95 20.17
N PHE A 234 -5.47 -18.18 19.70
CA PHE A 234 -6.41 -18.61 18.66
C PHE A 234 -5.92 -18.24 17.25
N PRO A 235 -6.37 -18.94 16.19
CA PRO A 235 -6.04 -18.59 14.82
C PRO A 235 -6.74 -17.30 14.41
N LEU A 236 -6.02 -16.43 13.69
CA LEU A 236 -6.63 -15.29 13.02
C LEU A 236 -7.45 -15.77 11.81
N PRO A 237 -8.56 -15.10 11.47
CA PRO A 237 -9.42 -15.49 10.36
C PRO A 237 -8.72 -15.31 9.01
N ALA A 238 -8.72 -16.38 8.21
CA ALA A 238 -8.25 -16.33 6.84
C ALA A 238 -9.36 -15.78 5.92
N TYR A 239 -8.97 -15.00 4.88
CA TYR A 239 -9.98 -14.34 4.06
C TYR A 239 -9.52 -14.01 2.64
N TRP A 240 -10.50 -13.86 1.76
CA TRP A 240 -10.35 -13.25 0.44
C TRP A 240 -10.56 -11.75 0.50
N ASN A 241 -9.76 -11.03 -0.26
CA ASN A 241 -10.01 -9.64 -0.59
C ASN A 241 -9.98 -9.46 -2.12
N TRP A 242 -10.71 -8.45 -2.62
CA TRP A 242 -10.68 -8.08 -4.04
C TRP A 242 -10.79 -6.59 -4.21
N GLN A 243 -10.36 -6.13 -5.36
CA GLN A 243 -10.43 -4.73 -5.72
C GLN A 243 -10.55 -4.57 -7.23
N ALA A 244 -11.20 -3.47 -7.64
CA ALA A 244 -11.26 -3.04 -9.03
C ALA A 244 -11.30 -1.52 -9.09
N GLY A 245 -10.60 -0.93 -10.07
CA GLY A 245 -10.54 0.52 -10.15
C GLY A 245 -10.09 1.04 -11.50
N VAL A 246 -10.18 2.36 -11.63
CA VAL A 246 -9.71 3.12 -12.78
C VAL A 246 -8.71 4.18 -12.31
N THR A 247 -7.57 4.26 -13.00
CA THR A 247 -6.56 5.28 -12.79
C THR A 247 -6.52 6.19 -14.01
N LEU A 248 -6.67 7.49 -13.77
CA LEU A 248 -6.42 8.55 -14.73
C LEU A 248 -5.06 9.17 -14.42
N THR A 249 -4.17 9.15 -15.39
CA THR A 249 -2.83 9.76 -15.30
C THR A 249 -2.77 11.03 -16.14
N TYR A 250 -2.24 12.10 -15.56
CA TYR A 250 -1.89 13.32 -16.29
C TYR A 250 -0.49 13.78 -15.87
N LYS A 251 0.48 13.62 -16.77
CA LYS A 251 1.90 13.89 -16.49
C LYS A 251 2.38 13.12 -15.26
N VAL A 252 2.74 13.81 -14.19
CA VAL A 252 3.21 13.24 -12.92
C VAL A 252 2.08 12.91 -11.94
N PHE A 253 0.85 13.32 -12.24
CA PHE A 253 -0.30 13.17 -11.34
C PHE A 253 -1.16 11.97 -11.72
N ASN A 254 -1.69 11.31 -10.70
CA ASN A 254 -2.64 10.20 -10.84
C ASN A 254 -3.87 10.46 -9.99
N LEU A 255 -5.04 10.24 -10.57
CA LEU A 255 -6.32 10.11 -9.87
C LEU A 255 -6.75 8.65 -9.99
N ASP A 256 -6.85 7.94 -8.87
CA ASP A 256 -7.32 6.56 -8.79
C ASP A 256 -8.67 6.51 -8.07
N LEU A 257 -9.64 5.85 -8.68
CA LEU A 257 -10.94 5.55 -8.10
C LEU A 257 -11.07 4.03 -8.03
N ARG A 258 -11.18 3.49 -6.81
CA ARG A 258 -11.06 2.05 -6.59
C ARG A 258 -12.06 1.54 -5.56
N TYR A 259 -12.72 0.46 -5.90
CA TYR A 259 -13.55 -0.33 -5.01
C TYR A 259 -12.71 -1.43 -4.37
N TYR A 260 -12.90 -1.63 -3.08
CA TYR A 260 -12.29 -2.70 -2.27
C TYR A 260 -13.37 -3.43 -1.50
N ASP A 261 -13.16 -4.73 -1.25
CA ASP A 261 -14.04 -5.52 -0.42
C ASP A 261 -13.36 -6.80 0.08
N THR A 262 -13.96 -7.46 1.05
CA THR A 262 -13.51 -8.75 1.61
C THR A 262 -14.70 -9.69 1.84
N ASN A 263 -14.41 -10.96 2.09
CA ASN A 263 -15.42 -11.93 2.52
C ASN A 263 -15.46 -12.12 4.05
N LEU A 264 -14.77 -11.28 4.82
CA LEU A 264 -14.83 -11.34 6.28
C LEU A 264 -16.23 -11.03 6.79
N SER A 265 -16.71 -11.82 7.76
CA SER A 265 -17.85 -11.40 8.58
C SER A 265 -17.45 -10.18 9.40
N LYS A 266 -18.43 -9.43 9.91
CA LYS A 266 -18.14 -8.27 10.77
C LYS A 266 -17.48 -8.67 12.08
N GLU A 267 -17.80 -9.85 12.58
CA GLU A 267 -17.21 -10.47 13.78
C GLU A 267 -15.76 -10.85 13.54
N ASP A 268 -15.47 -11.56 12.43
CA ASP A 268 -14.10 -11.93 12.06
C ASP A 268 -13.26 -10.69 11.73
N CYS A 269 -13.86 -9.65 11.15
CA CYS A 269 -13.21 -8.38 10.95
C CYS A 269 -12.78 -7.74 12.28
N PHE A 270 -13.63 -7.78 13.31
CA PHE A 270 -13.25 -7.34 14.65
C PHE A 270 -12.10 -8.16 15.23
N VAL A 271 -12.18 -9.49 15.14
CA VAL A 271 -11.13 -10.40 15.62
C VAL A 271 -9.78 -10.13 14.93
N LEU A 272 -9.81 -9.83 13.64
CA LEU A 272 -8.59 -9.53 12.86
C LEU A 272 -8.00 -8.16 13.20
N THR A 273 -8.84 -7.14 13.40
CA THR A 273 -8.42 -5.74 13.42
C THR A 273 -8.35 -5.11 14.79
N GLY A 274 -9.12 -5.64 15.76
CA GLY A 274 -9.25 -5.02 17.09
C GLY A 274 -9.90 -3.63 17.05
N ASP A 275 -10.78 -3.36 16.08
CA ASP A 275 -11.43 -2.06 15.89
C ASP A 275 -11.95 -1.47 17.20
N PRO A 276 -11.44 -0.32 17.69
CA PRO A 276 -11.86 0.29 18.93
C PRO A 276 -13.28 0.88 18.87
N ASN A 277 -13.85 1.02 17.68
CA ASN A 277 -15.19 1.53 17.42
C ASN A 277 -16.20 0.38 17.17
N ALA A 278 -15.79 -0.89 17.37
CA ALA A 278 -16.65 -2.05 17.21
C ALA A 278 -17.86 -1.99 18.16
N ARG A 279 -18.97 -2.59 17.74
CA ARG A 279 -20.23 -2.56 18.47
C ARG A 279 -20.77 -3.97 18.70
N PRO A 280 -21.42 -4.24 19.85
CA PRO A 280 -22.16 -5.48 20.04
C PRO A 280 -23.28 -5.65 18.98
N GLY A 281 -23.63 -6.89 18.67
CA GLY A 281 -24.71 -7.21 17.73
C GLY A 281 -24.40 -8.34 16.78
N GLY A 282 -23.20 -8.93 16.86
CA GLY A 282 -22.81 -10.12 16.14
C GLY A 282 -22.97 -11.41 16.92
N ALA A 283 -22.58 -12.52 16.30
CA ALA A 283 -22.55 -13.83 16.94
C ALA A 283 -21.46 -13.87 18.03
N ILE A 284 -21.83 -14.45 19.18
CA ILE A 284 -20.91 -14.65 20.31
C ILE A 284 -20.02 -15.86 20.01
N ASN A 285 -18.71 -15.66 20.10
CA ASN A 285 -17.72 -16.73 20.17
C ASN A 285 -16.96 -16.58 21.48
N PHE A 286 -17.16 -17.52 22.41
CA PHE A 286 -16.59 -17.44 23.76
C PHE A 286 -15.05 -17.39 23.81
N ILE A 287 -14.36 -17.78 22.73
CA ILE A 287 -12.91 -17.78 22.65
C ILE A 287 -12.39 -16.49 21.99
N THR A 288 -12.92 -16.14 20.83
CA THR A 288 -12.37 -15.07 19.99
C THR A 288 -13.13 -13.76 20.08
N ASN A 289 -14.43 -13.81 20.43
CA ASN A 289 -15.31 -12.64 20.47
C ASN A 289 -16.47 -12.83 21.44
N PRO A 290 -16.21 -12.86 22.76
CA PRO A 290 -17.23 -13.18 23.78
C PRO A 290 -18.32 -12.11 23.92
N GLU A 291 -18.08 -10.90 23.44
CA GLU A 291 -19.05 -9.80 23.46
C GLU A 291 -19.86 -9.67 22.18
N GLY A 292 -19.59 -10.50 21.17
CA GLY A 292 -20.23 -10.43 19.85
C GLY A 292 -20.01 -9.07 19.17
N LEU A 293 -18.78 -8.54 19.24
CA LEU A 293 -18.43 -7.26 18.63
C LEU A 293 -18.35 -7.38 17.10
N THR A 294 -18.76 -6.33 16.43
CA THR A 294 -18.74 -6.23 14.97
C THR A 294 -17.97 -5.00 14.53
N SER A 295 -17.11 -5.17 13.51
CA SER A 295 -16.35 -4.09 12.89
C SER A 295 -16.78 -3.86 11.43
N ARG A 296 -16.63 -2.63 10.95
CA ARG A 296 -16.82 -2.26 9.54
C ARG A 296 -15.50 -2.02 8.81
N TRP A 297 -14.37 -2.20 9.44
CA TRP A 297 -13.06 -1.91 8.85
C TRP A 297 -12.74 -2.77 7.63
N CYS A 298 -13.38 -3.91 7.49
CA CYS A 298 -13.24 -4.82 6.33
C CYS A 298 -14.43 -4.74 5.34
N SER A 299 -15.33 -3.79 5.53
CA SER A 299 -16.49 -3.62 4.67
C SER A 299 -16.12 -2.99 3.34
N ALA A 300 -16.96 -3.20 2.34
CA ALA A 300 -16.82 -2.59 1.03
C ALA A 300 -16.56 -1.09 1.10
N ALA A 301 -15.55 -0.60 0.37
CA ALA A 301 -15.15 0.79 0.35
C ALA A 301 -14.87 1.27 -1.09
N LEU A 302 -15.32 2.47 -1.41
CA LEU A 302 -14.91 3.20 -2.61
C LEU A 302 -13.92 4.28 -2.21
N VAL A 303 -12.71 4.19 -2.72
CA VAL A 303 -11.59 5.08 -2.37
C VAL A 303 -11.21 5.93 -3.58
N ALA A 304 -11.08 7.23 -3.36
CA ALA A 304 -10.47 8.16 -4.28
C ALA A 304 -9.07 8.54 -3.77
N LYS A 305 -8.03 8.41 -4.62
CA LYS A 305 -6.66 8.77 -4.31
C LYS A 305 -6.12 9.73 -5.37
N VAL A 306 -5.53 10.83 -4.94
CA VAL A 306 -4.73 11.74 -5.78
C VAL A 306 -3.29 11.62 -5.36
N SER A 307 -2.41 11.34 -6.30
CA SER A 307 -0.98 11.15 -6.03
C SER A 307 -0.12 11.73 -7.15
N PHE A 308 1.16 11.91 -6.86
CA PHE A 308 2.19 12.27 -7.84
C PHE A 308 3.38 11.33 -7.72
N ALA A 309 4.13 11.17 -8.81
CA ALA A 309 5.40 10.44 -8.86
C ALA A 309 6.43 11.25 -9.66
N LEU A 310 7.64 11.34 -9.09
CA LEU A 310 8.81 12.02 -9.67
C LEU A 310 9.97 11.02 -9.68
N ASN A 311 10.67 10.89 -10.79
CA ASN A 311 11.84 10.02 -10.98
C ASN A 311 13.05 10.84 -11.36
#